data_a95d21610bae53fcb27e99a23dca3dc7
#
_entry.id   a95d21610bae53fcb27e99a23dca3dc7
#
_cell.length_a   1.000
_cell.length_b   1.000
_cell.length_c   1.000
_cell.angle_alpha   90.00
_cell.angle_beta   90.00
_cell.angle_gamma   90.00
#
_symmetry.space_group_name_H-M   'P 1'
#
loop_
_entity.id
_entity.type
_entity.pdbx_description
1 polymer ?
#
loop_
_entity_poly.entity_id
_entity_poly.type
_entity_poly.pdbx_seq_one_letter_code
_entity_poly.pdbx_strand_id
1 'polypeptide(L)'
;GKSMLKDGQPDLTNADVKGAVEFIKEMYDAGVIAPGAFSMKEQDKVEEFTNGRVGMMIDSLAHVNTIRESNPDLHFSITAFPAEDGYTGERGLPYAAWGIGVAENSTHKAEAWKLVSFLMREDINAQLSSIANAFPGNSKSVPDFVTNDDLFAAAFEIYQSGYPANEFVGLPVAEDLMRSFDEQFQMMLEGDQTVDEMLANAQAAWVEQFK
;
A
#
# COMPACT_ATOMS: atom_id res chain seq x y z
N GLY A 1 -13.23 -5.60 -2.06
CA GLY A 1 -12.83 -5.69 -3.45
C GLY A 1 -12.60 -7.13 -3.87
N LYS A 2 -12.53 -7.34 -5.17
CA LYS A 2 -12.16 -8.64 -5.72
C LYS A 2 -10.70 -8.65 -6.14
N SER A 3 -10.17 -9.86 -6.24
CA SER A 3 -8.82 -10.14 -6.66
C SER A 3 -8.56 -9.74 -8.12
N MET A 4 -7.35 -9.30 -8.40
CA MET A 4 -6.81 -9.17 -9.77
C MET A 4 -6.35 -10.53 -10.33
N LEU A 5 -6.33 -11.55 -9.49
CA LEU A 5 -6.06 -12.94 -9.85
C LEU A 5 -7.29 -13.80 -9.55
N LYS A 6 -7.59 -14.73 -10.44
CA LYS A 6 -8.62 -15.76 -10.27
C LYS A 6 -7.99 -17.12 -10.48
N ASP A 7 -8.12 -18.01 -9.49
CA ASP A 7 -7.51 -19.34 -9.52
C ASP A 7 -5.99 -19.31 -9.83
N GLY A 8 -5.31 -18.26 -9.34
CA GLY A 8 -3.88 -18.05 -9.57
C GLY A 8 -3.51 -17.56 -10.98
N GLN A 9 -4.48 -17.11 -11.76
CA GLN A 9 -4.26 -16.55 -13.11
C GLN A 9 -4.76 -15.10 -13.17
N PRO A 10 -4.20 -14.25 -14.05
CA PRO A 10 -4.64 -12.87 -14.23
C PRO A 10 -6.12 -12.75 -14.59
N ASP A 11 -6.83 -11.85 -13.92
CA ASP A 11 -8.24 -11.52 -14.16
C ASP A 11 -8.48 -10.01 -14.05
N LEU A 12 -7.76 -9.23 -14.84
CA LEU A 12 -7.80 -7.75 -14.80
C LEU A 12 -9.06 -7.16 -15.46
N THR A 13 -9.73 -7.94 -16.30
CA THR A 13 -10.92 -7.49 -17.04
C THR A 13 -12.24 -7.72 -16.27
N ASN A 14 -12.17 -8.16 -15.02
CA ASN A 14 -13.36 -8.30 -14.19
C ASN A 14 -13.97 -6.93 -13.83
N ALA A 15 -15.28 -6.93 -13.53
CA ALA A 15 -16.05 -5.70 -13.31
C ALA A 15 -15.52 -4.84 -12.14
N ASP A 16 -14.97 -5.47 -11.09
CA ASP A 16 -14.52 -4.73 -9.92
C ASP A 16 -13.19 -4.02 -10.19
N VAL A 17 -12.24 -4.66 -10.89
CA VAL A 17 -11.00 -4.00 -11.35
C VAL A 17 -11.34 -2.87 -12.31
N LYS A 18 -12.24 -3.11 -13.25
CA LYS A 18 -12.72 -2.08 -14.19
C LYS A 18 -13.32 -0.89 -13.45
N GLY A 19 -14.24 -1.12 -12.52
CA GLY A 19 -14.87 -0.05 -11.73
C GLY A 19 -13.84 0.77 -10.93
N ALA A 20 -12.81 0.13 -10.36
CA ALA A 20 -11.75 0.84 -9.66
C ALA A 20 -10.92 1.74 -10.60
N VAL A 21 -10.58 1.26 -11.79
CA VAL A 21 -9.85 2.05 -12.80
C VAL A 21 -10.71 3.19 -13.34
N GLU A 22 -12.00 2.95 -13.63
CA GLU A 22 -12.97 3.98 -14.05
C GLU A 22 -13.11 5.08 -13.00
N PHE A 23 -13.18 4.71 -11.71
CA PHE A 23 -13.26 5.69 -10.62
C PHE A 23 -12.03 6.60 -10.56
N ILE A 24 -10.82 6.03 -10.67
CA ILE A 24 -9.59 6.84 -10.69
C ILE A 24 -9.56 7.75 -11.94
N LYS A 25 -9.96 7.22 -13.10
CA LYS A 25 -10.05 8.00 -14.33
C LYS A 25 -11.03 9.15 -14.21
N GLU A 26 -12.20 8.94 -13.61
CA GLU A 26 -13.20 9.98 -13.33
C GLU A 26 -12.63 11.08 -12.42
N MET A 27 -11.94 10.71 -11.34
CA MET A 27 -11.27 11.68 -10.46
C MET A 27 -10.19 12.48 -11.21
N TYR A 28 -9.43 11.82 -12.07
CA TYR A 28 -8.40 12.47 -12.88
C TYR A 28 -9.01 13.47 -13.87
N ASP A 29 -10.05 13.07 -14.61
CA ASP A 29 -10.75 13.91 -15.58
C ASP A 29 -11.49 15.09 -14.91
N ALA A 30 -11.98 14.89 -13.69
CA ALA A 30 -12.57 15.94 -12.86
C ALA A 30 -11.53 16.94 -12.31
N GLY A 31 -10.24 16.69 -12.48
CA GLY A 31 -9.16 17.56 -12.01
C GLY A 31 -9.01 17.60 -10.48
N VAL A 32 -9.50 16.59 -9.76
CA VAL A 32 -9.36 16.49 -8.30
C VAL A 32 -8.09 15.76 -7.85
N ILE A 33 -7.40 15.12 -8.79
CA ILE A 33 -6.07 14.54 -8.58
C ILE A 33 -5.03 15.62 -8.86
N ALA A 34 -4.07 15.79 -7.95
CA ALA A 34 -3.02 16.80 -8.08
C ALA A 34 -2.25 16.63 -9.40
N PRO A 35 -1.94 17.72 -10.11
CA PRO A 35 -1.14 17.66 -11.33
C PRO A 35 0.20 16.95 -11.08
N GLY A 36 0.53 15.98 -11.92
CA GLY A 36 1.76 15.20 -11.80
C GLY A 36 1.75 14.12 -10.71
N ALA A 37 0.62 13.84 -10.04
CA ALA A 37 0.52 12.87 -8.95
C ALA A 37 1.13 11.49 -9.28
N PHE A 38 0.93 11.00 -10.51
CA PHE A 38 1.44 9.69 -10.94
C PHE A 38 2.93 9.68 -11.34
N SER A 39 3.60 10.84 -11.31
CA SER A 39 5.05 10.98 -11.53
C SER A 39 5.80 11.56 -10.34
N MET A 40 5.09 11.94 -9.27
CA MET A 40 5.69 12.45 -8.04
C MET A 40 6.49 11.38 -7.33
N LYS A 41 7.63 11.77 -6.79
CA LYS A 41 8.35 10.95 -5.81
C LYS A 41 7.63 11.00 -4.47
N GLU A 42 7.86 10.01 -3.64
CA GLU A 42 7.23 9.93 -2.31
C GLU A 42 7.46 11.18 -1.47
N GLN A 43 8.66 11.74 -1.49
CA GLN A 43 9.00 12.97 -0.76
C GLN A 43 8.21 14.18 -1.27
N ASP A 44 8.02 14.31 -2.59
CA ASP A 44 7.27 15.42 -3.20
C ASP A 44 5.80 15.36 -2.77
N LYS A 45 5.21 14.16 -2.76
CA LYS A 45 3.85 13.90 -2.30
C LYS A 45 3.66 14.32 -0.83
N VAL A 46 4.58 13.93 0.05
CA VAL A 46 4.54 14.30 1.47
C VAL A 46 4.65 15.83 1.63
N GLU A 47 5.49 16.48 0.83
CA GLU A 47 5.64 17.94 0.86
C GLU A 47 4.37 18.65 0.39
N GLU A 48 3.68 18.17 -0.66
CA GLU A 48 2.41 18.72 -1.12
C GLU A 48 1.34 18.68 -0.02
N PHE A 49 1.23 17.57 0.69
CA PHE A 49 0.30 17.42 1.80
C PHE A 49 0.67 18.30 2.99
N THR A 50 1.94 18.28 3.39
CA THR A 50 2.44 19.04 4.55
C THR A 50 2.24 20.56 4.36
N ASN A 51 2.35 21.03 3.12
CA ASN A 51 2.10 22.43 2.76
C ASN A 51 0.62 22.76 2.51
N GLY A 52 -0.30 21.81 2.69
CA GLY A 52 -1.73 22.01 2.51
C GLY A 52 -2.17 22.21 1.06
N ARG A 53 -1.34 21.80 0.08
CA ARG A 53 -1.70 21.89 -1.36
C ARG A 53 -2.58 20.74 -1.82
N VAL A 54 -2.57 19.61 -1.10
CA VAL A 54 -3.52 18.50 -1.29
C VAL A 54 -4.24 18.20 0.00
N GLY A 55 -5.53 17.89 -0.07
CA GLY A 55 -6.37 17.59 1.10
C GLY A 55 -6.28 16.14 1.58
N MET A 56 -5.82 15.22 0.72
CA MET A 56 -5.68 13.80 1.02
C MET A 56 -4.47 13.23 0.27
N MET A 57 -3.81 12.27 0.89
CA MET A 57 -2.78 11.47 0.24
C MET A 57 -2.81 10.03 0.74
N ILE A 58 -2.29 9.11 -0.05
CA ILE A 58 -2.02 7.74 0.34
C ILE A 58 -0.57 7.66 0.77
N ASP A 59 -0.31 7.24 2.02
CA ASP A 59 1.05 7.23 2.54
C ASP A 59 1.28 6.19 3.64
N SER A 60 2.54 6.05 4.01
CA SER A 60 3.02 5.25 5.12
C SER A 60 2.96 6.02 6.45
N LEU A 61 2.72 5.32 7.55
CA LEU A 61 2.80 5.88 8.91
C LEU A 61 4.18 6.44 9.26
N ALA A 62 5.22 6.00 8.58
CA ALA A 62 6.58 6.47 8.79
C ALA A 62 6.72 7.99 8.61
N HIS A 63 5.87 8.62 7.79
CA HIS A 63 5.92 10.06 7.52
C HIS A 63 5.12 10.91 8.52
N VAL A 64 4.31 10.33 9.40
CA VAL A 64 3.47 11.09 10.36
C VAL A 64 4.30 12.08 11.18
N ASN A 65 5.43 11.64 11.73
CA ASN A 65 6.28 12.52 12.53
C ASN A 65 6.95 13.59 11.68
N THR A 66 7.41 13.25 10.48
CA THR A 66 7.98 14.21 9.54
C THR A 66 6.99 15.32 9.18
N ILE A 67 5.72 14.97 8.94
CA ILE A 67 4.65 15.93 8.65
C ILE A 67 4.41 16.85 9.85
N ARG A 68 4.29 16.29 11.06
CA ARG A 68 4.09 17.06 12.30
C ARG A 68 5.26 18.00 12.63
N GLU A 69 6.49 17.55 12.41
CA GLU A 69 7.69 18.36 12.63
C GLU A 69 7.81 19.49 11.60
N SER A 70 7.47 19.22 10.34
CA SER A 70 7.57 20.19 9.25
C SER A 70 6.44 21.23 9.28
N ASN A 71 5.24 20.86 9.74
CA ASN A 71 4.10 21.77 9.89
C ASN A 71 3.28 21.43 11.15
N PRO A 72 3.69 21.97 12.33
CA PRO A 72 3.00 21.71 13.60
C PRO A 72 1.55 22.21 13.66
N ASP A 73 1.18 23.15 12.79
CA ASP A 73 -0.17 23.71 12.73
C ASP A 73 -1.11 22.93 11.81
N LEU A 74 -0.60 21.92 11.08
CA LEU A 74 -1.41 21.07 10.22
C LEU A 74 -2.16 20.03 11.04
N HIS A 75 -3.48 20.17 11.13
CA HIS A 75 -4.36 19.17 11.73
C HIS A 75 -4.79 18.15 10.67
N PHE A 76 -4.46 16.89 10.85
CA PHE A 76 -4.84 15.82 9.95
C PHE A 76 -5.23 14.54 10.71
N SER A 77 -5.91 13.64 10.05
CA SER A 77 -6.31 12.33 10.55
C SER A 77 -5.95 11.23 9.55
N ILE A 78 -6.06 9.99 10.00
CA ILE A 78 -5.86 8.79 9.18
C ILE A 78 -7.22 8.10 9.03
N THR A 79 -7.53 7.65 7.83
CA THR A 79 -8.73 6.87 7.53
C THR A 79 -8.37 5.68 6.63
N ALA A 80 -9.19 4.65 6.67
CA ALA A 80 -9.08 3.55 5.72
C ALA A 80 -9.36 4.04 4.28
N PHE A 81 -8.83 3.31 3.30
CA PHE A 81 -9.15 3.59 1.90
C PHE A 81 -10.65 3.71 1.70
N PRO A 82 -11.11 4.66 0.88
CA PRO A 82 -12.52 4.74 0.49
C PRO A 82 -13.00 3.43 -0.13
N ALA A 83 -14.26 3.14 0.03
CA ALA A 83 -14.92 2.05 -0.66
C ALA A 83 -16.22 2.54 -1.25
N GLU A 84 -16.77 1.77 -2.18
CA GLU A 84 -18.07 2.00 -2.77
C GLU A 84 -19.17 2.13 -1.69
N ASP A 85 -20.16 2.97 -1.95
CA ASP A 85 -21.29 3.18 -1.04
C ASP A 85 -22.01 1.84 -0.76
N GLY A 86 -22.21 1.57 0.54
CA GLY A 86 -22.84 0.32 0.99
C GLY A 86 -21.87 -0.87 1.12
N TYR A 87 -20.59 -0.72 0.81
CA TYR A 87 -19.61 -1.77 1.08
C TYR A 87 -19.40 -1.97 2.59
N THR A 88 -19.60 -3.20 3.06
CA THR A 88 -19.49 -3.58 4.48
C THR A 88 -18.34 -4.57 4.75
N GLY A 89 -17.55 -4.92 3.74
CA GLY A 89 -16.41 -5.83 3.88
C GLY A 89 -15.19 -5.20 4.51
N GLU A 90 -14.17 -6.02 4.75
CA GLU A 90 -12.85 -5.56 5.20
C GLU A 90 -12.21 -4.65 4.16
N ARG A 91 -11.46 -3.64 4.62
CA ARG A 91 -10.73 -2.72 3.73
C ARG A 91 -9.40 -3.33 3.33
N GLY A 92 -9.09 -3.23 2.05
CA GLY A 92 -7.76 -3.56 1.56
C GLY A 92 -6.74 -2.54 2.05
N LEU A 93 -5.59 -3.02 2.50
CA LEU A 93 -4.45 -2.20 2.90
C LEU A 93 -3.32 -2.42 1.89
N PRO A 94 -2.74 -1.37 1.30
CA PRO A 94 -1.51 -1.54 0.54
C PRO A 94 -0.43 -1.98 1.52
N TYR A 95 0.09 -3.18 1.32
CA TYR A 95 0.99 -3.80 2.27
C TYR A 95 2.43 -3.67 1.78
N ALA A 96 3.20 -2.82 2.44
CA ALA A 96 4.64 -2.78 2.31
C ALA A 96 5.24 -3.01 3.70
N ALA A 97 6.09 -4.02 3.85
CA ALA A 97 6.67 -4.40 5.13
C ALA A 97 8.16 -4.71 5.00
N TRP A 98 8.89 -4.40 6.06
CA TRP A 98 10.24 -4.89 6.22
C TRP A 98 10.21 -6.36 6.66
N GLY A 99 10.93 -7.20 5.92
CA GLY A 99 11.14 -8.60 6.26
C GLY A 99 12.57 -8.85 6.72
N ILE A 100 12.73 -9.77 7.66
CA ILE A 100 14.05 -10.28 8.05
C ILE A 100 14.12 -11.76 7.68
N GLY A 101 15.15 -12.14 6.95
CA GLY A 101 15.38 -13.52 6.50
C GLY A 101 16.78 -14.00 6.80
N VAL A 102 16.98 -15.32 6.72
CA VAL A 102 18.28 -15.96 6.85
C VAL A 102 18.71 -16.44 5.47
N ALA A 103 19.87 -15.99 5.00
CA ALA A 103 20.38 -16.38 3.70
C ALA A 103 20.60 -17.91 3.61
N GLU A 104 20.19 -18.49 2.48
CA GLU A 104 20.27 -19.95 2.27
C GLU A 104 21.70 -20.49 2.37
N ASN A 105 22.69 -19.73 1.95
CA ASN A 105 24.10 -20.09 2.01
C ASN A 105 24.80 -19.74 3.33
N SER A 106 24.07 -19.25 4.36
CA SER A 106 24.65 -18.95 5.67
C SER A 106 25.14 -20.23 6.36
N THR A 107 26.35 -20.20 6.89
CA THR A 107 26.91 -21.26 7.77
C THR A 107 26.48 -21.13 9.21
N HIS A 108 25.76 -20.04 9.58
CA HIS A 108 25.31 -19.74 10.94
C HIS A 108 23.79 -19.64 11.04
N LYS A 109 23.07 -20.51 10.31
CA LYS A 109 21.60 -20.46 10.25
C LYS A 109 20.94 -20.56 11.63
N ALA A 110 21.45 -21.42 12.51
CA ALA A 110 20.89 -21.61 13.84
C ALA A 110 21.01 -20.34 14.71
N GLU A 111 22.11 -19.64 14.66
CA GLU A 111 22.35 -18.39 15.37
C GLU A 111 21.51 -17.26 14.77
N ALA A 112 21.44 -17.20 13.44
CA ALA A 112 20.61 -16.23 12.73
C ALA A 112 19.12 -16.39 13.09
N TRP A 113 18.60 -17.62 13.13
CA TRP A 113 17.23 -17.88 13.57
C TRP A 113 16.97 -17.53 15.03
N LYS A 114 17.97 -17.63 15.92
CA LYS A 114 17.85 -17.12 17.30
C LYS A 114 17.66 -15.60 17.32
N LEU A 115 18.38 -14.87 16.46
CA LEU A 115 18.22 -13.42 16.34
C LEU A 115 16.83 -13.08 15.80
N VAL A 116 16.38 -13.74 14.72
CA VAL A 116 15.03 -13.54 14.18
C VAL A 116 13.97 -13.78 15.24
N SER A 117 14.07 -14.91 15.96
CA SER A 117 13.15 -15.25 17.05
C SER A 117 13.15 -14.22 18.19
N PHE A 118 14.31 -13.67 18.52
CA PHE A 118 14.43 -12.60 19.51
C PHE A 118 13.72 -11.32 19.05
N LEU A 119 13.96 -10.89 17.80
CA LEU A 119 13.35 -9.69 17.24
C LEU A 119 11.81 -9.81 17.09
N MET A 120 11.32 -11.03 16.96
CA MET A 120 9.88 -11.34 16.87
C MET A 120 9.21 -11.59 18.22
N ARG A 121 9.92 -11.46 19.35
CA ARG A 121 9.28 -11.50 20.68
C ARG A 121 8.29 -10.34 20.80
N GLU A 122 7.20 -10.57 21.53
CA GLU A 122 6.13 -9.60 21.74
C GLU A 122 6.65 -8.23 22.22
N ASP A 123 7.48 -8.25 23.26
CA ASP A 123 8.08 -7.06 23.86
C ASP A 123 9.06 -6.33 22.93
N ILE A 124 9.95 -7.10 22.28
CA ILE A 124 10.97 -6.54 21.39
C ILE A 124 10.34 -6.01 20.09
N ASN A 125 9.40 -6.76 19.52
CA ASN A 125 8.74 -6.35 18.29
C ASN A 125 7.86 -5.10 18.50
N ALA A 126 7.23 -4.95 19.68
CA ALA A 126 6.53 -3.73 20.05
C ALA A 126 7.50 -2.52 20.11
N GLN A 127 8.67 -2.66 20.76
CA GLN A 127 9.67 -1.61 20.84
C GLN A 127 10.22 -1.20 19.46
N LEU A 128 10.55 -2.19 18.62
CA LEU A 128 11.03 -1.93 17.26
C LEU A 128 9.99 -1.19 16.44
N SER A 129 8.73 -1.58 16.56
CA SER A 129 7.62 -0.94 15.85
C SER A 129 7.39 0.49 16.32
N SER A 130 7.51 0.76 17.62
CA SER A 130 7.44 2.11 18.17
C SER A 130 8.54 3.01 17.65
N ILE A 131 9.78 2.52 17.56
CA ILE A 131 10.90 3.30 17.01
C ILE A 131 10.74 3.57 15.51
N ALA A 132 10.21 2.60 14.78
CA ALA A 132 10.04 2.69 13.33
C ALA A 132 8.73 3.41 12.90
N ASN A 133 7.85 3.79 13.81
CA ASN A 133 6.48 4.24 13.52
C ASN A 133 5.75 3.29 12.56
N ALA A 134 5.86 1.99 12.82
CA ALA A 134 5.33 0.94 11.97
C ALA A 134 4.50 -0.06 12.79
N PHE A 135 3.65 -0.82 12.14
CA PHE A 135 2.91 -1.87 12.81
C PHE A 135 3.75 -3.15 12.98
N PRO A 136 3.54 -3.90 14.08
CA PRO A 136 4.34 -5.05 14.40
C PRO A 136 4.02 -6.25 13.50
N GLY A 137 5.04 -7.03 13.15
CA GLY A 137 4.88 -8.32 12.49
C GLY A 137 4.39 -9.43 13.43
N ASN A 138 4.50 -9.24 14.74
CA ASN A 138 3.91 -10.13 15.74
C ASN A 138 2.54 -9.59 16.15
N SER A 139 1.47 -10.33 15.87
CA SER A 139 0.08 -9.94 16.14
C SER A 139 -0.27 -9.69 17.61
N LYS A 140 0.58 -10.11 18.55
CA LYS A 140 0.41 -9.88 19.98
C LYS A 140 1.11 -8.60 20.47
N SER A 141 2.03 -8.08 19.67
CA SER A 141 2.76 -6.86 20.02
C SER A 141 1.86 -5.63 19.89
N VAL A 142 1.90 -4.77 20.90
CA VAL A 142 1.20 -3.48 20.87
C VAL A 142 2.26 -2.40 21.09
N PRO A 143 2.59 -1.60 20.07
CA PRO A 143 3.50 -0.47 20.21
C PRO A 143 2.94 0.57 21.18
N ASP A 144 3.79 1.27 21.91
CA ASP A 144 3.39 2.24 22.92
C ASP A 144 2.69 3.47 22.31
N PHE A 145 2.98 3.84 21.08
CA PHE A 145 2.28 4.93 20.39
C PHE A 145 0.78 4.67 20.22
N VAL A 146 0.35 3.40 20.17
CA VAL A 146 -1.08 3.05 20.06
C VAL A 146 -1.87 3.52 21.29
N THR A 147 -1.23 3.56 22.45
CA THR A 147 -1.88 4.02 23.70
C THR A 147 -1.65 5.49 24.01
N ASN A 148 -0.68 6.12 23.36
CA ASN A 148 -0.23 7.48 23.69
C ASN A 148 -0.56 8.51 22.60
N ASP A 149 -1.10 8.08 21.45
CA ASP A 149 -1.38 8.94 20.31
C ASP A 149 -2.64 8.49 19.58
N ASP A 150 -3.70 9.29 19.64
CA ASP A 150 -5.02 8.96 19.07
C ASP A 150 -4.97 8.71 17.55
N LEU A 151 -4.06 9.37 16.82
CA LEU A 151 -3.90 9.17 15.39
C LEU A 151 -3.33 7.77 15.08
N PHE A 152 -2.31 7.35 15.82
CA PHE A 152 -1.76 6.00 15.69
C PHE A 152 -2.70 4.93 16.22
N ALA A 153 -3.49 5.21 17.26
CA ALA A 153 -4.54 4.30 17.74
C ALA A 153 -5.58 4.03 16.64
N ALA A 154 -6.10 5.07 15.99
CA ALA A 154 -7.02 4.93 14.85
C ALA A 154 -6.41 4.15 13.68
N ALA A 155 -5.15 4.43 13.33
CA ALA A 155 -4.44 3.70 12.29
C ALA A 155 -4.25 2.22 12.64
N PHE A 156 -4.00 1.91 13.91
CA PHE A 156 -3.86 0.51 14.36
C PHE A 156 -5.17 -0.27 14.30
N GLU A 157 -6.29 0.36 14.62
CA GLU A 157 -7.62 -0.24 14.43
C GLU A 157 -7.90 -0.56 12.95
N ILE A 158 -7.55 0.37 12.04
CA ILE A 158 -7.65 0.15 10.59
C ILE A 158 -6.76 -1.03 10.17
N TYR A 159 -5.52 -1.08 10.66
CA TYR A 159 -4.59 -2.18 10.38
C TYR A 159 -5.12 -3.53 10.85
N GLN A 160 -5.68 -3.60 12.05
CA GLN A 160 -6.21 -4.84 12.62
C GLN A 160 -7.49 -5.33 11.94
N SER A 161 -8.30 -4.42 11.40
CA SER A 161 -9.56 -4.73 10.75
C SER A 161 -9.47 -4.88 9.24
N GLY A 162 -8.31 -4.59 8.65
CA GLY A 162 -8.07 -4.68 7.23
C GLY A 162 -7.39 -5.98 6.80
N TYR A 163 -7.23 -6.16 5.48
CA TYR A 163 -6.48 -7.28 4.92
C TYR A 163 -5.38 -6.78 3.97
N PRO A 164 -4.25 -7.51 3.86
CA PRO A 164 -3.21 -7.14 2.90
C PRO A 164 -3.70 -7.33 1.47
N ALA A 165 -3.74 -6.23 0.71
CA ALA A 165 -4.31 -6.18 -0.64
C ALA A 165 -3.26 -6.37 -1.75
N ASN A 166 -2.13 -6.99 -1.47
CA ASN A 166 -1.07 -7.26 -2.44
C ASN A 166 -1.02 -8.74 -2.78
N GLU A 167 -1.79 -9.14 -3.80
CA GLU A 167 -2.01 -10.54 -4.17
C GLU A 167 -0.82 -11.22 -4.85
N PHE A 168 0.09 -10.45 -5.43
CA PHE A 168 1.22 -10.98 -6.18
C PHE A 168 2.55 -10.83 -5.44
N VAL A 169 2.54 -10.38 -4.19
CA VAL A 169 3.72 -10.39 -3.33
C VAL A 169 4.26 -11.82 -3.22
N GLY A 170 5.54 -11.97 -3.54
CA GLY A 170 6.21 -13.27 -3.54
C GLY A 170 6.18 -14.02 -4.88
N LEU A 171 5.46 -13.51 -5.87
CA LEU A 171 5.61 -14.01 -7.24
C LEU A 171 6.93 -13.51 -7.83
N PRO A 172 7.71 -14.35 -8.50
CA PRO A 172 8.96 -13.93 -9.15
C PRO A 172 8.78 -12.82 -10.18
N VAL A 173 7.58 -12.68 -10.73
CA VAL A 173 7.20 -11.72 -11.79
C VAL A 173 6.49 -10.47 -11.25
N ALA A 174 6.35 -10.28 -9.93
CA ALA A 174 5.57 -9.21 -9.32
C ALA A 174 5.95 -7.81 -9.85
N GLU A 175 7.24 -7.51 -9.95
CA GLU A 175 7.75 -6.24 -10.48
C GLU A 175 7.34 -6.00 -11.94
N ASP A 176 7.41 -7.03 -12.79
CA ASP A 176 7.02 -6.93 -14.19
C ASP A 176 5.50 -6.74 -14.34
N LEU A 177 4.71 -7.39 -13.48
CA LEU A 177 3.27 -7.21 -13.43
C LEU A 177 2.91 -5.77 -13.08
N MET A 178 3.46 -5.22 -12.00
CA MET A 178 3.20 -3.85 -11.58
C MET A 178 3.62 -2.86 -12.66
N ARG A 179 4.84 -2.97 -13.18
CA ARG A 179 5.34 -2.08 -14.22
C ARG A 179 4.47 -2.08 -15.48
N SER A 180 4.09 -3.25 -15.98
CA SER A 180 3.26 -3.35 -17.17
C SER A 180 1.85 -2.80 -16.97
N PHE A 181 1.29 -2.94 -15.75
CA PHE A 181 0.02 -2.31 -15.39
C PHE A 181 0.15 -0.79 -15.37
N ASP A 182 1.17 -0.25 -14.71
CA ASP A 182 1.40 1.19 -14.57
C ASP A 182 1.62 1.85 -15.94
N GLU A 183 2.38 1.21 -16.85
CA GLU A 183 2.57 1.70 -18.22
C GLU A 183 1.23 1.85 -18.97
N GLN A 184 0.39 0.82 -18.93
CA GLN A 184 -0.93 0.88 -19.57
C GLN A 184 -1.85 1.89 -18.89
N PHE A 185 -1.77 1.99 -17.56
CA PHE A 185 -2.56 2.95 -16.79
C PHE A 185 -2.20 4.41 -17.14
N GLN A 186 -0.92 4.73 -17.30
CA GLN A 186 -0.48 6.05 -17.71
C GLN A 186 -0.96 6.40 -19.11
N MET A 187 -0.83 5.49 -20.09
CA MET A 187 -1.35 5.70 -21.46
C MET A 187 -2.86 5.99 -21.46
N MET A 188 -3.63 5.33 -20.58
CA MET A 188 -5.06 5.57 -20.43
C MET A 188 -5.33 6.96 -19.83
N LEU A 189 -4.57 7.41 -18.85
CA LEU A 189 -4.71 8.76 -18.27
C LEU A 189 -4.36 9.85 -19.29
N GLU A 190 -3.37 9.63 -20.14
CA GLU A 190 -2.96 10.53 -21.22
C GLU A 190 -3.98 10.57 -22.38
N GLY A 191 -4.92 9.63 -22.41
CA GLY A 191 -5.98 9.56 -23.42
C GLY A 191 -5.60 8.75 -24.66
N ASP A 192 -4.48 8.04 -24.64
CA ASP A 192 -4.00 7.21 -25.76
C ASP A 192 -4.79 5.89 -25.90
N GLN A 193 -5.53 5.51 -24.86
CA GLN A 193 -6.40 4.34 -24.85
C GLN A 193 -7.57 4.50 -23.86
N THR A 194 -8.62 3.74 -24.11
CA THR A 194 -9.77 3.64 -23.20
C THR A 194 -9.45 2.73 -22.00
N VAL A 195 -10.29 2.75 -20.96
CA VAL A 195 -10.19 1.84 -19.82
C VAL A 195 -10.25 0.38 -20.27
N ASP A 196 -11.14 0.03 -21.19
CA ASP A 196 -11.27 -1.33 -21.70
C ASP A 196 -10.02 -1.79 -22.47
N GLU A 197 -9.44 -0.94 -23.29
CA GLU A 197 -8.19 -1.20 -24.00
C GLU A 197 -7.01 -1.35 -23.01
N MET A 198 -6.91 -0.46 -22.03
CA MET A 198 -5.92 -0.52 -20.96
C MET A 198 -5.96 -1.86 -20.24
N LEU A 199 -7.14 -2.27 -19.77
CA LEU A 199 -7.30 -3.53 -19.04
C LEU A 199 -7.04 -4.76 -19.92
N ALA A 200 -7.44 -4.73 -21.20
CA ALA A 200 -7.17 -5.81 -22.13
C ALA A 200 -5.67 -5.95 -22.43
N ASN A 201 -4.96 -4.82 -22.60
CA ASN A 201 -3.51 -4.81 -22.85
C ASN A 201 -2.73 -5.27 -21.61
N ALA A 202 -3.09 -4.78 -20.42
CA ALA A 202 -2.50 -5.22 -19.15
C ALA A 202 -2.77 -6.72 -18.92
N GLN A 203 -3.99 -7.20 -19.14
CA GLN A 203 -4.34 -8.61 -19.06
C GLN A 203 -3.48 -9.47 -19.97
N ALA A 204 -3.30 -9.06 -21.21
CA ALA A 204 -2.47 -9.78 -22.18
C ALA A 204 -1.00 -9.85 -21.73
N ALA A 205 -0.44 -8.72 -21.27
CA ALA A 205 0.92 -8.65 -20.74
C ALA A 205 1.12 -9.56 -19.51
N TRP A 206 0.15 -9.58 -18.59
CA TRP A 206 0.20 -10.44 -17.40
C TRP A 206 0.11 -11.91 -17.75
N VAL A 207 -0.77 -12.31 -18.66
CA VAL A 207 -0.90 -13.71 -19.13
C VAL A 207 0.42 -14.23 -19.70
N GLU A 208 1.20 -13.40 -20.38
CA GLU A 208 2.52 -13.80 -20.90
C GLU A 208 3.52 -14.12 -19.78
N GLN A 209 3.44 -13.39 -18.65
CA GLN A 209 4.32 -13.60 -17.50
C GLN A 209 3.98 -14.86 -16.68
N PHE A 210 2.78 -15.41 -16.86
CA PHE A 210 2.32 -16.63 -16.18
C PHE A 210 2.52 -17.92 -17.00
N LYS A 211 3.15 -17.83 -18.17
CA LYS A 211 3.54 -19.00 -19.00
C LYS A 211 4.85 -19.59 -18.54
#